data_5ae4e2ccf771f8fbe482f16c9c1d7051
#
_entry.id   5ae4e2ccf771f8fbe482f16c9c1d7051
#
_cell.length_a   1.000
_cell.length_b   1.000
_cell.length_c   1.000
_cell.angle_alpha   90.00
_cell.angle_beta   90.00
_cell.angle_gamma   90.00
#
_symmetry.space_group_name_H-M   'P 1'
#
loop_
_entity.id
_entity.type
_entity.pdbx_description
1 polymer ?
#
loop_
_entity_poly.entity_id
_entity_poly.type
_entity_poly.pdbx_seq_one_letter_code
_entity_poly.pdbx_strand_id
1 'polypeptide(L)'
;QVQKEISRVPYKVVRGDNNTPRVDIDGRLYTPQEISAMVLQKMKKTAEDYLGQEVTEAVITVPAYFSDAQRQATKEAGEIAGLTVRRIVNEPTAASLAYGLDKANKDMKIAVFDLGGGTFDISILELGDGVFEVKSTNGDTHLGGDDFDHVIIDWLAEEFLKDEGVDLRQDPMALQRLKEAAEKAKIELSSTTS
;
A
#
# COMPACT_ATOMS: atom_id res chain seq x y z
N GLN A 1 -8.73 -9.18 -12.78
CA GLN A 1 -7.88 -8.90 -11.62
C GLN A 1 -8.72 -8.59 -10.36
N VAL A 2 -9.66 -7.68 -10.43
CA VAL A 2 -10.43 -7.17 -9.27
C VAL A 2 -11.42 -8.18 -8.68
N GLN A 3 -11.85 -9.21 -9.41
CA GLN A 3 -12.89 -10.12 -8.93
C GLN A 3 -12.51 -10.93 -7.68
N LYS A 4 -11.24 -11.24 -7.50
CA LYS A 4 -10.75 -11.92 -6.31
C LYS A 4 -10.77 -11.01 -5.08
N GLU A 5 -10.63 -9.70 -5.29
CA GLU A 5 -10.58 -8.70 -4.22
C GLU A 5 -11.98 -8.35 -3.70
N ILE A 6 -12.99 -8.39 -4.59
CA ILE A 6 -14.38 -8.00 -4.24
C ILE A 6 -14.90 -8.79 -3.03
N SER A 7 -14.51 -10.06 -2.90
CA SER A 7 -14.93 -10.90 -1.77
C SER A 7 -14.15 -10.67 -0.47
N ARG A 8 -13.04 -9.92 -0.53
CA ARG A 8 -12.13 -9.69 0.60
C ARG A 8 -12.30 -8.31 1.25
N VAL A 9 -12.98 -7.40 0.55
CA VAL A 9 -13.17 -6.04 1.03
C VAL A 9 -14.56 -5.85 1.65
N PRO A 10 -14.68 -5.08 2.75
CA PRO A 10 -15.95 -4.87 3.43
C PRO A 10 -16.86 -3.84 2.74
N TYR A 11 -16.38 -3.19 1.67
CA TYR A 11 -17.12 -2.17 0.93
C TYR A 11 -17.57 -2.67 -0.43
N LYS A 12 -18.62 -2.02 -0.99
CA LYS A 12 -19.23 -2.45 -2.24
C LYS A 12 -18.42 -1.97 -3.44
N VAL A 13 -17.99 -2.93 -4.26
CA VAL A 13 -17.33 -2.67 -5.54
C VAL A 13 -18.28 -3.03 -6.67
N VAL A 14 -18.49 -2.10 -7.60
CA VAL A 14 -19.39 -2.26 -8.75
C VAL A 14 -18.63 -2.03 -10.05
N ARG A 15 -19.25 -2.46 -11.16
CA ARG A 15 -18.73 -2.25 -12.50
C ARG A 15 -19.12 -0.85 -12.98
N GLY A 16 -18.16 -0.03 -13.33
CA GLY A 16 -18.35 1.26 -13.99
C GLY A 16 -18.18 1.19 -15.51
N ASP A 17 -18.13 2.35 -16.14
CA ASP A 17 -17.89 2.49 -17.57
C ASP A 17 -16.56 1.84 -17.98
N ASN A 18 -16.51 1.35 -19.23
CA ASN A 18 -15.34 0.68 -19.81
C ASN A 18 -14.84 -0.51 -18.98
N ASN A 19 -15.73 -1.17 -18.23
CA ASN A 19 -15.41 -2.33 -17.41
C ASN A 19 -14.38 -2.02 -16.30
N THR A 20 -14.31 -0.78 -15.84
CA THR A 20 -13.46 -0.35 -14.75
C THR A 20 -14.17 -0.49 -13.40
N PRO A 21 -13.46 -0.78 -12.30
CA PRO A 21 -14.08 -0.86 -10.98
C PRO A 21 -14.51 0.53 -10.48
N ARG A 22 -15.57 0.55 -9.67
CA ARG A 22 -16.00 1.70 -8.88
C ARG A 22 -16.29 1.27 -7.47
N VAL A 23 -15.99 2.13 -6.51
CA VAL A 23 -16.39 1.95 -5.10
C VAL A 23 -17.69 2.70 -4.89
N ASP A 24 -18.72 2.00 -4.40
CA ASP A 24 -20.03 2.58 -4.07
C ASP A 24 -20.05 2.94 -2.58
N ILE A 25 -20.10 4.24 -2.30
CA ILE A 25 -20.23 4.79 -0.95
C ILE A 25 -21.53 5.62 -0.93
N ASP A 26 -22.54 5.16 -0.21
CA ASP A 26 -23.83 5.82 -0.04
C ASP A 26 -24.50 6.19 -1.40
N GLY A 27 -24.34 5.33 -2.39
CA GLY A 27 -24.90 5.52 -3.74
C GLY A 27 -24.08 6.42 -4.66
N ARG A 28 -22.97 6.97 -4.19
CA ARG A 28 -22.00 7.66 -5.04
C ARG A 28 -20.90 6.70 -5.48
N LEU A 29 -20.64 6.70 -6.77
CA LEU A 29 -19.61 5.85 -7.38
C LEU A 29 -18.30 6.62 -7.54
N TYR A 30 -17.25 6.10 -6.90
CA TYR A 30 -15.91 6.66 -6.96
C TYR A 30 -15.00 5.86 -7.87
N THR A 31 -14.20 6.55 -8.65
CA THR A 31 -13.12 5.94 -9.44
C THR A 31 -11.93 5.55 -8.55
N PRO A 32 -11.08 4.60 -8.97
CA PRO A 32 -9.83 4.32 -8.27
C PRO A 32 -8.95 5.58 -8.08
N GLN A 33 -8.92 6.46 -9.10
CA GLN A 33 -8.17 7.72 -9.03
C GLN A 33 -8.73 8.65 -7.93
N GLU A 34 -10.05 8.78 -7.80
CA GLU A 34 -10.66 9.61 -6.74
C GLU A 34 -10.35 9.07 -5.35
N ILE A 35 -10.42 7.75 -5.15
CA ILE A 35 -10.06 7.13 -3.86
C ILE A 35 -8.57 7.33 -3.56
N SER A 36 -7.70 7.10 -4.53
CA SER A 36 -6.25 7.36 -4.37
C SER A 36 -5.97 8.83 -4.09
N ALA A 37 -6.72 9.74 -4.73
CA ALA A 37 -6.59 11.18 -4.48
C ALA A 37 -6.93 11.56 -3.03
N MET A 38 -7.91 10.91 -2.40
CA MET A 38 -8.23 11.14 -0.97
C MET A 38 -7.04 10.78 -0.07
N VAL A 39 -6.34 9.68 -0.38
CA VAL A 39 -5.11 9.29 0.34
C VAL A 39 -4.01 10.34 0.14
N LEU A 40 -3.80 10.77 -1.11
CA LEU A 40 -2.79 11.78 -1.44
C LEU A 40 -3.12 13.15 -0.82
N GLN A 41 -4.40 13.53 -0.74
CA GLN A 41 -4.84 14.73 -0.02
C GLN A 41 -4.49 14.66 1.48
N LYS A 42 -4.67 13.48 2.09
CA LYS A 42 -4.28 13.26 3.48
C LYS A 42 -2.77 13.38 3.66
N MET A 43 -1.98 12.83 2.74
CA MET A 43 -0.52 12.97 2.74
C MET A 43 -0.08 14.42 2.56
N LYS A 44 -0.69 15.15 1.60
CA LYS A 44 -0.47 16.58 1.37
C LYS A 44 -0.73 17.36 2.66
N LYS A 45 -1.90 17.17 3.26
CA LYS A 45 -2.28 17.82 4.52
C LYS A 45 -1.29 17.54 5.65
N THR A 46 -0.86 16.28 5.79
CA THR A 46 0.12 15.90 6.82
C THR A 46 1.46 16.60 6.60
N ALA A 47 1.91 16.71 5.34
CA ALA A 47 3.13 17.43 5.01
C ALA A 47 3.02 18.94 5.28
N GLU A 48 1.88 19.56 4.92
CA GLU A 48 1.60 20.97 5.18
C GLU A 48 1.56 21.29 6.67
N ASP A 49 0.93 20.43 7.47
CA ASP A 49 0.86 20.56 8.93
C ASP A 49 2.27 20.47 9.58
N TYR A 50 3.14 19.61 9.04
CA TYR A 50 4.51 19.46 9.52
C TYR A 50 5.41 20.63 9.10
N LEU A 51 5.31 21.07 7.83
CA LEU A 51 6.18 22.10 7.25
C LEU A 51 5.71 23.53 7.59
N GLY A 52 4.44 23.72 7.95
CA GLY A 52 3.84 25.02 8.19
C GLY A 52 3.69 25.87 6.92
N GLN A 53 3.67 25.24 5.74
CA GLN A 53 3.54 25.90 4.44
C GLN A 53 2.76 25.02 3.45
N GLU A 54 2.23 25.65 2.41
CA GLU A 54 1.51 24.93 1.35
C GLU A 54 2.45 24.01 0.57
N VAL A 55 1.97 22.80 0.28
CA VAL A 55 2.64 21.80 -0.57
C VAL A 55 1.91 21.73 -1.92
N THR A 56 2.56 22.20 -2.96
CA THR A 56 1.96 22.29 -4.31
C THR A 56 2.48 21.25 -5.28
N GLU A 57 3.61 20.61 -4.99
CA GLU A 57 4.30 19.69 -5.89
C GLU A 57 4.62 18.38 -5.19
N ALA A 58 4.65 17.27 -5.95
CA ALA A 58 5.04 15.97 -5.44
C ALA A 58 5.77 15.12 -6.48
N VAL A 59 6.64 14.27 -5.98
CA VAL A 59 7.10 13.05 -6.66
C VAL A 59 6.33 11.90 -6.03
N ILE A 60 5.72 11.05 -6.86
CA ILE A 60 4.92 9.91 -6.39
C ILE A 60 5.59 8.62 -6.84
N THR A 61 5.70 7.67 -5.93
CA THR A 61 6.28 6.35 -6.23
C THR A 61 5.21 5.34 -6.59
N VAL A 62 5.57 4.39 -7.43
CA VAL A 62 4.73 3.27 -7.85
C VAL A 62 5.56 1.98 -7.93
N PRO A 63 4.95 0.80 -7.75
CA PRO A 63 5.63 -0.46 -8.00
C PRO A 63 6.26 -0.52 -9.40
N ALA A 64 7.41 -1.17 -9.51
CA ALA A 64 8.15 -1.25 -10.79
C ALA A 64 7.35 -1.96 -11.90
N TYR A 65 6.44 -2.86 -11.55
CA TYR A 65 5.59 -3.60 -12.48
C TYR A 65 4.34 -2.84 -12.96
N PHE A 66 4.05 -1.63 -12.43
CA PHE A 66 2.90 -0.86 -12.89
C PHE A 66 2.99 -0.59 -14.39
N SER A 67 1.89 -0.85 -15.09
CA SER A 67 1.71 -0.49 -16.49
C SER A 67 1.61 1.03 -16.68
N ASP A 68 1.78 1.51 -17.88
CA ASP A 68 1.64 2.94 -18.21
C ASP A 68 0.26 3.48 -17.82
N ALA A 69 -0.80 2.68 -18.00
CA ALA A 69 -2.15 3.06 -17.58
C ALA A 69 -2.27 3.24 -16.05
N GLN A 70 -1.64 2.38 -15.25
CA GLN A 70 -1.63 2.50 -13.79
C GLN A 70 -0.78 3.70 -13.33
N ARG A 71 0.36 3.96 -14.00
CA ARG A 71 1.20 5.15 -13.75
C ARG A 71 0.43 6.43 -14.06
N GLN A 72 -0.27 6.46 -15.19
CA GLN A 72 -1.11 7.59 -15.57
C GLN A 72 -2.25 7.80 -14.58
N ALA A 73 -2.95 6.75 -14.15
CA ALA A 73 -4.00 6.83 -13.13
C ALA A 73 -3.47 7.37 -11.79
N THR A 74 -2.25 6.99 -11.40
CA THR A 74 -1.60 7.51 -10.18
C THR A 74 -1.26 9.01 -10.33
N LYS A 75 -0.79 9.42 -11.51
CA LYS A 75 -0.55 10.84 -11.81
C LYS A 75 -1.84 11.65 -11.73
N GLU A 76 -2.92 11.17 -12.36
CA GLU A 76 -4.25 11.79 -12.30
C GLU A 76 -4.76 11.92 -10.86
N ALA A 77 -4.55 10.89 -10.03
CA ALA A 77 -4.89 10.95 -8.60
C ALA A 77 -4.15 12.09 -7.88
N GLY A 78 -2.87 12.30 -8.18
CA GLY A 78 -2.08 13.42 -7.66
C GLY A 78 -2.65 14.77 -8.09
N GLU A 79 -3.04 14.90 -9.35
CA GLU A 79 -3.64 16.12 -9.91
C GLU A 79 -5.01 16.40 -9.26
N ILE A 80 -5.86 15.38 -9.09
CA ILE A 80 -7.15 15.47 -8.37
C ILE A 80 -6.93 15.91 -6.91
N ALA A 81 -5.83 15.44 -6.28
CA ALA A 81 -5.44 15.84 -4.94
C ALA A 81 -4.93 17.28 -4.82
N GLY A 82 -4.84 18.02 -5.93
CA GLY A 82 -4.33 19.39 -5.98
C GLY A 82 -2.81 19.51 -5.96
N LEU A 83 -2.12 18.48 -6.47
CA LEU A 83 -0.66 18.44 -6.57
C LEU A 83 -0.20 18.54 -8.02
N THR A 84 0.85 19.28 -8.28
CA THR A 84 1.61 19.17 -9.53
C THR A 84 2.54 17.98 -9.43
N VAL A 85 2.22 16.89 -10.13
CA VAL A 85 3.05 15.67 -10.11
C VAL A 85 4.27 15.88 -11.00
N ARG A 86 5.41 16.10 -10.37
CA ARG A 86 6.70 16.33 -11.07
C ARG A 86 7.22 15.07 -11.74
N ARG A 87 7.09 13.94 -11.10
CA ARG A 87 7.56 12.65 -11.61
C ARG A 87 6.84 11.49 -10.95
N ILE A 88 6.65 10.42 -11.71
CA ILE A 88 6.35 9.09 -11.20
C ILE A 88 7.65 8.29 -11.21
N VAL A 89 8.02 7.70 -10.07
CA VAL A 89 9.28 6.97 -9.87
C VAL A 89 9.00 5.55 -9.41
N ASN A 90 9.80 4.58 -9.82
CA ASN A 90 9.68 3.22 -9.30
C ASN A 90 10.08 3.16 -7.82
N GLU A 91 9.28 2.49 -7.00
CA GLU A 91 9.54 2.32 -5.56
C GLU A 91 10.95 1.78 -5.26
N PRO A 92 11.43 0.71 -5.93
CA PRO A 92 12.79 0.21 -5.66
C PRO A 92 13.90 1.21 -6.06
N THR A 93 13.65 2.06 -7.06
CA THR A 93 14.57 3.14 -7.42
C THR A 93 14.59 4.21 -6.34
N ALA A 94 13.41 4.62 -5.85
CA ALA A 94 13.31 5.60 -4.76
C ALA A 94 13.96 5.10 -3.47
N ALA A 95 13.76 3.82 -3.12
CA ALA A 95 14.40 3.20 -1.97
C ALA A 95 15.95 3.21 -2.10
N SER A 96 16.47 2.89 -3.29
CA SER A 96 17.91 2.93 -3.56
C SER A 96 18.48 4.34 -3.46
N LEU A 97 17.76 5.34 -3.96
CA LEU A 97 18.13 6.76 -3.84
C LEU A 97 18.11 7.22 -2.38
N ALA A 98 17.08 6.86 -1.60
CA ALA A 98 16.97 7.20 -0.20
C ALA A 98 18.10 6.58 0.64
N TYR A 99 18.58 5.41 0.26
CA TYR A 99 19.73 4.75 0.87
C TYR A 99 21.07 5.39 0.47
N GLY A 100 21.06 6.28 -0.52
CA GLY A 100 22.25 7.01 -0.97
C GLY A 100 23.15 6.23 -1.93
N LEU A 101 22.62 5.22 -2.60
CA LEU A 101 23.39 4.39 -3.53
C LEU A 101 23.80 5.13 -4.82
N ASP A 102 23.09 6.19 -5.18
CA ASP A 102 23.43 7.09 -6.28
C ASP A 102 24.79 7.80 -6.11
N LYS A 103 25.24 7.93 -4.85
CA LYS A 103 26.53 8.55 -4.50
C LYS A 103 27.70 7.56 -4.52
N ALA A 104 27.41 6.28 -4.73
CA ALA A 104 28.45 5.26 -4.88
C ALA A 104 29.01 5.32 -6.31
N ASN A 105 30.27 5.75 -6.46
CA ASN A 105 30.99 5.77 -7.74
C ASN A 105 31.37 4.37 -8.22
N LYS A 106 30.44 3.43 -8.22
CA LYS A 106 30.68 2.02 -8.60
C LYS A 106 29.44 1.46 -9.25
N ASP A 107 29.65 0.65 -10.27
CA ASP A 107 28.62 -0.21 -10.81
C ASP A 107 28.21 -1.24 -9.76
N MET A 108 26.91 -1.38 -9.52
CA MET A 108 26.38 -2.27 -8.49
C MET A 108 25.13 -3.02 -8.99
N LYS A 109 25.00 -4.25 -8.50
CA LYS A 109 23.71 -4.97 -8.57
C LYS A 109 23.06 -4.89 -7.18
N ILE A 110 21.83 -4.47 -7.16
CA ILE A 110 21.09 -4.14 -5.95
C ILE A 110 19.84 -5.01 -5.92
N ALA A 111 19.60 -5.68 -4.80
CA ALA A 111 18.32 -6.32 -4.52
C ALA A 111 17.55 -5.44 -3.54
N VAL A 112 16.36 -5.01 -3.91
CA VAL A 112 15.43 -4.30 -3.03
C VAL A 112 14.35 -5.29 -2.61
N PHE A 113 14.28 -5.54 -1.31
CA PHE A 113 13.31 -6.39 -0.65
C PHE A 113 12.33 -5.50 0.09
N ASP A 114 11.10 -5.42 -0.40
CA ASP A 114 10.03 -4.57 0.13
C ASP A 114 8.87 -5.44 0.60
N LEU A 115 8.74 -5.61 1.92
CA LEU A 115 7.64 -6.31 2.56
C LEU A 115 6.77 -5.28 3.30
N GLY A 116 5.69 -4.89 2.65
CA GLY A 116 4.74 -3.91 3.16
C GLY A 116 3.62 -4.51 4.01
N GLY A 117 2.54 -3.75 4.20
CA GLY A 117 1.35 -4.20 4.93
C GLY A 117 0.53 -5.22 4.16
N GLY A 118 0.43 -5.08 2.85
CA GLY A 118 -0.42 -5.93 2.00
C GLY A 118 0.26 -6.51 0.77
N THR A 119 1.48 -6.09 0.46
CA THR A 119 2.24 -6.58 -0.70
C THR A 119 3.69 -6.88 -0.34
N PHE A 120 4.25 -7.85 -1.01
CA PHE A 120 5.67 -8.16 -1.00
C PHE A 120 6.22 -7.95 -2.41
N ASP A 121 7.25 -7.13 -2.54
CA ASP A 121 7.93 -6.85 -3.79
C ASP A 121 9.44 -7.06 -3.64
N ILE A 122 10.03 -7.77 -4.60
CA ILE A 122 11.47 -7.92 -4.72
C ILE A 122 11.90 -7.48 -6.12
N SER A 123 12.89 -6.58 -6.17
CA SER A 123 13.39 -6.05 -7.43
C SER A 123 14.90 -6.14 -7.48
N ILE A 124 15.41 -6.53 -8.65
CA ILE A 124 16.84 -6.49 -8.95
C ILE A 124 17.10 -5.28 -9.83
N LEU A 125 17.97 -4.41 -9.38
CA LEU A 125 18.41 -3.22 -10.10
C LEU A 125 19.89 -3.32 -10.44
N GLU A 126 20.26 -2.64 -11.48
CA GLU A 126 21.65 -2.37 -11.84
C GLU A 126 21.88 -0.86 -11.80
N LEU A 127 22.91 -0.44 -11.07
CA LEU A 127 23.40 0.93 -11.07
C LEU A 127 24.65 0.98 -11.93
N GLY A 128 24.60 1.77 -12.99
CA GLY A 128 25.74 2.05 -13.85
C GLY A 128 25.69 3.50 -14.32
N ASP A 129 26.82 4.18 -14.34
CA ASP A 129 26.93 5.58 -14.79
C ASP A 129 25.93 6.54 -14.09
N GLY A 130 25.55 6.26 -12.82
CA GLY A 130 24.59 7.05 -12.06
C GLY A 130 23.11 6.81 -12.44
N VAL A 131 22.83 5.81 -13.27
CA VAL A 131 21.48 5.44 -13.70
C VAL A 131 21.07 4.12 -13.08
N PHE A 132 19.87 4.10 -12.48
CA PHE A 132 19.24 2.88 -11.99
C PHE A 132 18.37 2.23 -13.08
N GLU A 133 18.66 1.00 -13.40
CA GLU A 133 17.86 0.17 -14.32
C GLU A 133 17.25 -1.00 -13.56
N VAL A 134 15.92 -1.14 -13.61
CA VAL A 134 15.23 -2.32 -13.05
C VAL A 134 15.37 -3.48 -14.02
N LYS A 135 16.11 -4.51 -13.63
CA LYS A 135 16.35 -5.71 -14.46
C LYS A 135 15.25 -6.75 -14.35
N SER A 136 14.73 -6.93 -13.14
CA SER A 136 13.63 -7.85 -12.89
C SER A 136 12.88 -7.45 -11.62
N THR A 137 11.61 -7.79 -11.58
CA THR A 137 10.76 -7.65 -10.41
C THR A 137 9.86 -8.87 -10.27
N ASN A 138 9.59 -9.26 -9.04
CA ASN A 138 8.64 -10.31 -8.68
C ASN A 138 8.08 -9.99 -7.30
N GLY A 139 7.09 -10.75 -6.85
CA GLY A 139 6.51 -10.56 -5.52
C GLY A 139 5.17 -11.25 -5.38
N ASP A 140 4.46 -10.89 -4.32
CA ASP A 140 3.10 -11.35 -4.05
C ASP A 140 2.25 -10.13 -3.66
N THR A 141 1.20 -9.87 -4.43
CA THR A 141 0.28 -8.75 -4.20
C THR A 141 -0.70 -8.98 -3.03
N HIS A 142 -0.58 -10.12 -2.34
CA HIS A 142 -1.43 -10.54 -1.23
C HIS A 142 -0.59 -11.13 -0.09
N LEU A 143 0.61 -10.63 0.11
CA LEU A 143 1.50 -11.02 1.20
C LEU A 143 2.05 -9.78 1.89
N GLY A 144 1.78 -9.65 3.18
CA GLY A 144 2.27 -8.54 3.97
C GLY A 144 1.91 -8.63 5.46
N GLY A 145 2.05 -7.53 6.16
CA GLY A 145 1.75 -7.44 7.59
C GLY A 145 0.31 -7.81 7.94
N ASP A 146 -0.64 -7.57 7.04
CA ASP A 146 -2.04 -7.94 7.22
C ASP A 146 -2.24 -9.46 7.34
N ASP A 147 -1.43 -10.27 6.65
CA ASP A 147 -1.51 -11.73 6.76
C ASP A 147 -1.03 -12.21 8.13
N PHE A 148 -0.02 -11.57 8.69
CA PHE A 148 0.43 -11.85 10.06
C PHE A 148 -0.64 -11.47 11.09
N ASP A 149 -1.33 -10.34 10.89
CA ASP A 149 -2.44 -9.93 11.73
C ASP A 149 -3.58 -10.95 11.68
N HIS A 150 -3.90 -11.48 10.49
CA HIS A 150 -4.94 -12.49 10.31
C HIS A 150 -4.66 -13.79 11.07
N VAL A 151 -3.42 -14.23 11.11
CA VAL A 151 -3.02 -15.39 11.91
C VAL A 151 -3.31 -15.18 13.40
N ILE A 152 -3.03 -13.98 13.91
CA ILE A 152 -3.30 -13.62 15.32
C ILE A 152 -4.80 -13.50 15.56
N ILE A 153 -5.56 -12.88 14.65
CA ILE A 153 -7.01 -12.76 14.73
C ILE A 153 -7.67 -14.13 14.79
N ASP A 154 -7.29 -15.03 13.89
CA ASP A 154 -7.86 -16.38 13.84
C ASP A 154 -7.55 -17.14 15.12
N TRP A 155 -6.33 -17.08 15.61
CA TRP A 155 -5.95 -17.72 16.86
C TRP A 155 -6.76 -17.17 18.05
N LEU A 156 -6.89 -15.85 18.19
CA LEU A 156 -7.67 -15.22 19.26
C LEU A 156 -9.16 -15.60 19.19
N ALA A 157 -9.72 -15.62 17.98
CA ALA A 157 -11.11 -15.96 17.76
C ALA A 157 -11.38 -17.45 18.07
N GLU A 158 -10.45 -18.33 17.73
CA GLU A 158 -10.55 -19.77 18.04
C GLU A 158 -10.43 -20.06 19.54
N GLU A 159 -9.52 -19.40 20.24
CA GLU A 159 -9.42 -19.55 21.70
C GLU A 159 -10.68 -19.05 22.38
N PHE A 160 -11.18 -17.88 22.02
CA PHE A 160 -12.43 -17.34 22.56
C PHE A 160 -13.64 -18.24 22.26
N LEU A 161 -13.71 -18.80 21.06
CA LEU A 161 -14.77 -19.75 20.70
C LEU A 161 -14.75 -21.01 21.57
N LYS A 162 -13.57 -21.52 21.93
CA LYS A 162 -13.42 -22.67 22.83
C LYS A 162 -13.92 -22.38 24.24
N ASP A 163 -13.62 -21.18 24.74
CA ASP A 163 -13.91 -20.79 26.11
C ASP A 163 -15.37 -20.33 26.28
N GLU A 164 -15.89 -19.53 25.36
CA GLU A 164 -17.17 -18.85 25.47
C GLU A 164 -18.25 -19.36 24.50
N GLY A 165 -17.89 -20.21 23.54
CA GLY A 165 -18.81 -20.77 22.55
C GLY A 165 -19.31 -19.77 21.50
N VAL A 166 -18.67 -18.62 21.36
CA VAL A 166 -19.04 -17.55 20.43
C VAL A 166 -17.91 -17.23 19.46
N ASP A 167 -18.19 -17.22 18.16
CA ASP A 167 -17.22 -16.83 17.14
C ASP A 167 -17.28 -15.30 16.92
N LEU A 168 -16.30 -14.57 17.42
CA LEU A 168 -16.22 -13.13 17.32
C LEU A 168 -16.07 -12.62 15.87
N ARG A 169 -15.68 -13.47 14.93
CA ARG A 169 -15.54 -13.11 13.51
C ARG A 169 -16.89 -12.87 12.82
N GLN A 170 -17.99 -13.33 13.43
CA GLN A 170 -19.36 -13.12 12.92
C GLN A 170 -19.92 -11.74 13.24
N ASP A 171 -19.32 -10.99 14.16
CA ASP A 171 -19.69 -9.63 14.51
C ASP A 171 -18.67 -8.64 13.93
N PRO A 172 -19.06 -7.75 12.99
CA PRO A 172 -18.16 -6.79 12.37
C PRO A 172 -17.44 -5.87 13.37
N MET A 173 -18.11 -5.51 14.47
CA MET A 173 -17.53 -4.65 15.50
C MET A 173 -16.48 -5.40 16.33
N ALA A 174 -16.76 -6.65 16.68
CA ALA A 174 -15.80 -7.51 17.40
C ALA A 174 -14.59 -7.83 16.49
N LEU A 175 -14.84 -8.12 15.22
CA LEU A 175 -13.77 -8.37 14.24
C LEU A 175 -12.85 -7.15 14.09
N GLN A 176 -13.39 -5.93 14.03
CA GLN A 176 -12.59 -4.72 13.96
C GLN A 176 -11.70 -4.55 15.20
N ARG A 177 -12.23 -4.82 16.39
CA ARG A 177 -11.45 -4.78 17.64
C ARG A 177 -10.35 -5.84 17.69
N LEU A 178 -10.63 -7.05 17.20
CA LEU A 178 -9.63 -8.11 17.06
C LEU A 178 -8.50 -7.68 16.13
N LYS A 179 -8.83 -7.05 15.01
CA LYS A 179 -7.87 -6.54 14.04
C LYS A 179 -6.93 -5.49 14.66
N GLU A 180 -7.50 -4.51 15.36
CA GLU A 180 -6.71 -3.46 16.05
C GLU A 180 -5.81 -4.06 17.14
N ALA A 181 -6.32 -5.03 17.90
CA ALA A 181 -5.55 -5.70 18.95
C ALA A 181 -4.42 -6.56 18.38
N ALA A 182 -4.68 -7.28 17.29
CA ALA A 182 -3.69 -8.13 16.61
C ALA A 182 -2.55 -7.29 16.03
N GLU A 183 -2.87 -6.21 15.32
CA GLU A 183 -1.87 -5.27 14.77
C GLU A 183 -1.03 -4.67 15.89
N LYS A 184 -1.64 -4.22 16.97
CA LYS A 184 -0.94 -3.68 18.14
C LYS A 184 0.01 -4.71 18.75
N ALA A 185 -0.45 -5.94 18.96
CA ALA A 185 0.38 -7.03 19.49
C ALA A 185 1.57 -7.34 18.57
N LYS A 186 1.34 -7.41 17.24
CA LYS A 186 2.41 -7.59 16.25
C LYS A 186 3.46 -6.48 16.35
N ILE A 187 3.04 -5.22 16.46
CA ILE A 187 3.95 -4.07 16.58
C ILE A 187 4.77 -4.17 17.87
N GLU A 188 4.13 -4.45 19.00
CA GLU A 188 4.80 -4.58 20.30
C GLU A 188 5.82 -5.71 20.30
N LEU A 189 5.46 -6.88 19.78
CA LEU A 189 6.33 -8.05 19.70
C LEU A 189 7.51 -7.89 18.72
N SER A 190 7.51 -6.86 17.88
CA SER A 190 8.67 -6.52 17.04
C SER A 190 9.84 -5.95 17.85
N SER A 191 9.59 -5.45 19.07
CA SER A 191 10.61 -4.83 19.93
C SER A 191 10.70 -5.46 21.33
N THR A 192 9.74 -6.29 21.72
CA THR A 192 9.69 -6.97 23.02
C THR A 192 9.44 -8.46 22.84
N THR A 193 9.70 -9.25 23.89
CA THR A 193 9.47 -10.71 23.91
C THR A 193 8.19 -11.11 24.67
N SER A 194 7.49 -10.15 25.21
CA SER A 194 6.25 -10.32 25.99
C SER A 194 5.51 -9.00 26.07
#